data_91f2a2d7db78de092a6534f00230f208
#
_entry.id   91f2a2d7db78de092a6534f00230f208
#
_cell.length_a   1.000
_cell.length_b   1.000
_cell.length_c   1.000
_cell.angle_alpha   90.00
_cell.angle_beta   90.00
_cell.angle_gamma   90.00
#
_symmetry.space_group_name_H-M   'P 1'
#
loop_
_entity.id
_entity.type
_entity.pdbx_description
1 polymer ?
#
loop_
_entity_poly.entity_id
_entity_poly.type
_entity_poly.pdbx_seq_one_letter_code
_entity_poly.pdbx_strand_id
1 'polypeptide(L)'
;MKTHILALIAVATLSACTPKLVEKLPYYKLSVVQGIPLDANAVLALRTGMTRQQVAMEIGTPLLNNAFRTDRWDYVYEVVRGNKVKEHRNLSVYFDANGAVSHIEGNALDYAREQIAASQQTAK
;
A
#
# COMPACT_ATOMS: atom_id res chain seq x y z
N MET A 1 -39.43 35.11 -27.86
CA MET A 1 -39.10 35.12 -26.42
C MET A 1 -39.05 33.72 -25.81
N LYS A 2 -40.04 32.86 -26.01
CA LYS A 2 -40.06 31.51 -25.42
C LYS A 2 -38.89 30.61 -25.90
N THR A 3 -38.49 30.70 -27.16
CA THR A 3 -37.37 29.93 -27.73
C THR A 3 -36.00 30.36 -27.19
N HIS A 4 -35.79 31.63 -26.89
CA HIS A 4 -34.53 32.12 -26.32
C HIS A 4 -34.37 31.75 -24.86
N ILE A 5 -35.48 31.66 -24.10
CA ILE A 5 -35.49 31.23 -22.72
C ILE A 5 -35.14 29.73 -22.62
N LEU A 6 -35.68 28.89 -23.51
CA LEU A 6 -35.35 27.46 -23.60
C LEU A 6 -33.88 27.22 -23.96
N ALA A 7 -33.32 28.01 -24.88
CA ALA A 7 -31.91 27.94 -25.24
C ALA A 7 -30.99 28.35 -24.07
N LEU A 8 -31.34 29.36 -23.30
CA LEU A 8 -30.60 29.80 -22.11
C LEU A 8 -30.59 28.74 -21.01
N ILE A 9 -31.72 28.06 -20.77
CA ILE A 9 -31.82 26.98 -19.78
C ILE A 9 -30.96 25.77 -20.23
N ALA A 10 -30.95 25.42 -21.52
CA ALA A 10 -30.14 24.33 -22.04
C ALA A 10 -28.62 24.58 -21.87
N VAL A 11 -28.15 25.82 -22.06
CA VAL A 11 -26.74 26.19 -21.87
C VAL A 11 -26.35 26.17 -20.39
N ALA A 12 -27.24 26.58 -19.50
CA ALA A 12 -26.99 26.56 -18.05
C ALA A 12 -26.86 25.14 -17.49
N THR A 13 -27.57 24.16 -18.05
CA THR A 13 -27.47 22.76 -17.59
C THR A 13 -26.18 22.06 -18.02
N LEU A 14 -25.57 22.46 -19.15
CA LEU A 14 -24.29 21.90 -19.59
C LEU A 14 -23.09 22.36 -18.72
N SER A 15 -23.20 23.48 -18.04
CA SER A 15 -22.13 24.03 -17.18
C SER A 15 -22.04 23.34 -15.80
N ALA A 16 -23.03 22.54 -15.43
CA ALA A 16 -23.10 21.91 -14.10
C ALA A 16 -22.14 20.73 -13.91
N CYS A 17 -21.53 20.22 -14.98
CA CYS A 17 -20.59 19.09 -14.93
C CYS A 17 -19.15 19.57 -14.87
N THR A 18 -18.77 20.40 -13.90
CA THR A 18 -17.33 20.68 -13.67
C THR A 18 -16.79 19.78 -12.56
N PRO A 19 -15.91 18.82 -12.88
CA PRO A 19 -15.35 17.87 -11.89
C PRO A 19 -14.60 18.59 -10.76
N LYS A 20 -14.12 19.81 -10.99
CA LYS A 20 -13.41 20.62 -9.98
C LYS A 20 -14.29 21.13 -8.83
N LEU A 21 -15.60 21.27 -9.05
CA LEU A 21 -16.52 21.70 -7.99
C LEU A 21 -16.82 20.58 -7.01
N VAL A 22 -16.82 19.34 -7.48
CA VAL A 22 -17.05 18.14 -6.65
C VAL A 22 -15.87 17.87 -5.71
N GLU A 23 -14.64 18.20 -6.13
CA GLU A 23 -13.44 18.06 -5.28
C GLU A 23 -13.44 18.97 -4.04
N LYS A 24 -14.14 20.09 -4.08
CA LYS A 24 -14.26 21.05 -2.96
C LYS A 24 -15.32 20.69 -1.95
N LEU A 25 -16.21 19.75 -2.27
CA LEU A 25 -17.23 19.31 -1.33
C LEU A 25 -16.58 18.51 -0.20
N PRO A 26 -16.99 18.72 1.07
CA PRO A 26 -16.50 17.94 2.19
C PRO A 26 -17.13 16.55 2.19
N TYR A 27 -16.70 15.70 1.25
CA TYR A 27 -17.09 14.30 1.24
C TYR A 27 -16.07 13.44 2.01
N TYR A 28 -16.57 12.41 2.65
CA TYR A 28 -15.75 11.47 3.39
C TYR A 28 -14.85 10.67 2.44
N LYS A 29 -13.54 10.85 2.57
CA LYS A 29 -12.55 10.10 1.78
C LYS A 29 -12.23 8.81 2.52
N LEU A 30 -12.71 7.71 1.98
CA LEU A 30 -12.38 6.38 2.49
C LEU A 30 -10.88 6.10 2.34
N SER A 31 -10.30 5.51 3.37
CA SER A 31 -8.98 4.90 3.29
C SER A 31 -9.13 3.51 2.68
N VAL A 32 -8.43 3.26 1.58
CA VAL A 32 -8.33 1.94 0.95
C VAL A 32 -6.97 1.36 1.29
N VAL A 33 -6.97 0.19 1.90
CA VAL A 33 -5.76 -0.58 2.23
C VAL A 33 -5.62 -1.69 1.21
N GLN A 34 -4.46 -1.78 0.59
CA GLN A 34 -4.13 -2.80 -0.40
C GLN A 34 -2.86 -3.54 0.03
N GLY A 35 -2.82 -4.84 -0.23
CA GLY A 35 -1.68 -5.69 0.08
C GLY A 35 -1.74 -6.36 1.45
N ILE A 36 -0.61 -6.88 1.89
CA ILE A 36 -0.45 -7.59 3.17
C ILE A 36 0.07 -6.62 4.22
N PRO A 37 -0.61 -6.48 5.38
CA PRO A 37 -0.08 -5.70 6.48
C PRO A 37 1.29 -6.26 6.92
N LEU A 38 2.31 -5.41 6.90
CA LEU A 38 3.67 -5.76 7.33
C LEU A 38 3.87 -5.28 8.77
N ASP A 39 3.71 -6.21 9.72
CA ASP A 39 4.00 -5.93 11.13
C ASP A 39 5.49 -5.69 11.34
N ALA A 40 5.83 -4.66 12.13
CA ALA A 40 7.22 -4.26 12.35
C ALA A 40 8.05 -5.36 13.03
N ASN A 41 7.48 -6.06 14.01
CA ASN A 41 8.20 -7.13 14.70
C ASN A 41 8.42 -8.33 13.78
N ALA A 42 7.41 -8.71 13.00
CA ALA A 42 7.50 -9.80 12.04
C ALA A 42 8.54 -9.51 10.94
N VAL A 43 8.58 -8.27 10.42
CA VAL A 43 9.58 -7.86 9.42
C VAL A 43 11.00 -7.91 10.01
N LEU A 44 11.20 -7.46 11.25
CA LEU A 44 12.51 -7.50 11.91
C LEU A 44 12.91 -8.90 12.43
N ALA A 45 11.96 -9.83 12.55
CA ALA A 45 12.24 -11.22 12.88
C ALA A 45 12.87 -11.99 11.69
N LEU A 46 12.68 -11.50 10.47
CA LEU A 46 13.24 -12.12 9.27
C LEU A 46 14.77 -12.09 9.27
N ARG A 47 15.38 -13.23 8.94
CA ARG A 47 16.84 -13.39 8.92
C ARG A 47 17.27 -14.24 7.73
N THR A 48 18.50 -14.02 7.29
CA THR A 48 19.15 -14.90 6.30
C THR A 48 19.23 -16.32 6.85
N GLY A 49 19.07 -17.31 5.96
CA GLY A 49 19.05 -18.74 6.30
C GLY A 49 17.67 -19.29 6.70
N MET A 50 16.66 -18.46 6.90
CA MET A 50 15.28 -18.92 7.13
C MET A 50 14.72 -19.65 5.90
N THR A 51 13.95 -20.69 6.13
CA THR A 51 13.24 -21.40 5.06
C THR A 51 11.99 -20.60 4.62
N ARG A 52 11.48 -20.90 3.43
CA ARG A 52 10.21 -20.30 2.95
C ARG A 52 9.05 -20.51 3.91
N GLN A 53 8.97 -21.66 4.56
CA GLN A 53 7.94 -21.95 5.56
C GLN A 53 8.06 -21.04 6.78
N GLN A 54 9.28 -20.80 7.27
CA GLN A 54 9.52 -19.90 8.39
C GLN A 54 9.13 -18.45 8.02
N VAL A 55 9.52 -17.98 6.83
CA VAL A 55 9.09 -16.67 6.35
C VAL A 55 7.57 -16.57 6.24
N ALA A 56 6.91 -17.62 5.73
CA ALA A 56 5.45 -17.67 5.64
C ALA A 56 4.75 -17.67 7.01
N MET A 57 5.38 -18.20 8.04
CA MET A 57 4.85 -18.16 9.41
C MET A 57 4.97 -16.76 10.03
N GLU A 58 6.01 -16.01 9.71
CA GLU A 58 6.25 -14.66 10.25
C GLU A 58 5.39 -13.58 9.56
N ILE A 59 5.41 -13.54 8.24
CA ILE A 59 4.76 -12.47 7.46
C ILE A 59 3.68 -12.95 6.49
N GLY A 60 3.42 -14.26 6.45
CA GLY A 60 2.48 -14.87 5.51
C GLY A 60 3.09 -15.15 4.12
N THR A 61 2.29 -15.73 3.25
CA THR A 61 2.67 -15.96 1.83
C THR A 61 2.36 -14.71 1.01
N PRO A 62 3.17 -14.36 0.00
CA PRO A 62 2.89 -13.21 -0.85
C PRO A 62 1.58 -13.41 -1.64
N LEU A 63 0.82 -12.33 -1.84
CA LEU A 63 -0.43 -12.36 -2.62
C LEU A 63 -0.19 -12.69 -4.09
N LEU A 64 0.95 -12.27 -4.62
CA LEU A 64 1.36 -12.50 -6.01
C LEU A 64 2.60 -13.38 -6.01
N ASN A 65 2.41 -14.65 -6.35
CA ASN A 65 3.51 -15.56 -6.62
C ASN A 65 3.81 -15.52 -8.11
N ASN A 66 4.96 -14.95 -8.48
CA ASN A 66 5.37 -14.88 -9.87
C ASN A 66 5.94 -16.23 -10.30
N ALA A 67 5.21 -16.94 -11.17
CA ALA A 67 5.62 -18.25 -11.69
C ALA A 67 6.97 -18.22 -12.43
N PHE A 68 7.41 -17.05 -12.91
CA PHE A 68 8.68 -16.87 -13.62
C PHE A 68 9.85 -16.48 -12.69
N ARG A 69 9.57 -16.15 -11.42
CA ARG A 69 10.57 -15.79 -10.41
C ARG A 69 10.26 -16.51 -9.11
N THR A 70 10.70 -17.75 -9.03
CA THR A 70 10.50 -18.59 -7.84
C THR A 70 11.52 -18.32 -6.73
N ASP A 71 12.55 -17.55 -7.04
CA ASP A 71 13.66 -17.18 -6.16
C ASP A 71 13.40 -15.95 -5.30
N ARG A 72 12.26 -15.24 -5.53
CA ARG A 72 11.92 -14.00 -4.81
C ARG A 72 10.45 -13.95 -4.44
N TRP A 73 10.19 -13.50 -3.21
CA TRP A 73 8.86 -13.14 -2.73
C TRP A 73 8.77 -11.62 -2.52
N ASP A 74 7.78 -11.02 -3.15
CA ASP A 74 7.53 -9.58 -3.06
C ASP A 74 6.25 -9.33 -2.25
N TYR A 75 6.37 -8.48 -1.24
CA TYR A 75 5.28 -8.00 -0.41
C TYR A 75 5.09 -6.50 -0.64
N VAL A 76 3.87 -6.09 -0.84
CA VAL A 76 3.50 -4.69 -0.99
C VAL A 76 2.34 -4.38 -0.05
N TYR A 77 2.45 -3.27 0.64
CA TYR A 77 1.40 -2.70 1.46
C TYR A 77 1.22 -1.24 1.10
N GLU A 78 0.00 -0.85 0.77
CA GLU A 78 -0.31 0.51 0.38
C GLU A 78 -1.60 0.99 1.02
N VAL A 79 -1.57 2.22 1.53
CA VAL A 79 -2.75 2.92 2.05
C VAL A 79 -3.01 4.14 1.18
N VAL A 80 -4.14 4.16 0.51
CA VAL A 80 -4.60 5.27 -0.31
C VAL A 80 -5.78 5.94 0.38
N ARG A 81 -5.73 7.26 0.52
CA ARG A 81 -6.86 8.06 1.03
C ARG A 81 -7.25 9.14 0.04
N GLY A 82 -8.44 9.00 -0.55
CA GLY A 82 -8.83 9.77 -1.72
C GLY A 82 -7.92 9.41 -2.90
N ASN A 83 -7.34 10.39 -3.57
CA ASN A 83 -6.42 10.17 -4.69
C ASN A 83 -4.94 10.28 -4.28
N LYS A 84 -4.63 10.15 -2.98
CA LYS A 84 -3.26 10.28 -2.48
C LYS A 84 -2.83 9.01 -1.77
N VAL A 85 -1.69 8.47 -2.20
CA VAL A 85 -0.97 7.44 -1.46
C VAL A 85 -0.48 8.06 -0.17
N LYS A 86 -0.88 7.49 0.96
CA LYS A 86 -0.51 7.93 2.31
C LYS A 86 0.64 7.11 2.85
N GLU A 87 0.67 5.86 2.49
CA GLU A 87 1.67 4.93 2.97
C GLU A 87 1.94 3.91 1.87
N HIS A 88 3.21 3.65 1.61
CA HIS A 88 3.65 2.63 0.68
C HIS A 88 4.86 1.92 1.28
N ARG A 89 4.73 0.62 1.49
CA ARG A 89 5.79 -0.25 2.00
C ARG A 89 6.00 -1.40 1.05
N ASN A 90 7.25 -1.70 0.79
CA ASN A 90 7.65 -2.86 0.01
C ASN A 90 8.71 -3.66 0.77
N LEU A 91 8.66 -4.96 0.59
CA LEU A 91 9.63 -5.91 1.12
C LEU A 91 9.85 -7.00 0.09
N SER A 92 11.10 -7.24 -0.28
CA SER A 92 11.50 -8.32 -1.17
C SER A 92 12.40 -9.28 -0.41
N VAL A 93 12.01 -10.54 -0.39
CA VAL A 93 12.77 -11.63 0.25
C VAL A 93 13.31 -12.51 -0.85
N TYR A 94 14.63 -12.64 -0.93
CA TYR A 94 15.33 -13.44 -1.93
C TYR A 94 15.75 -14.78 -1.32
N PHE A 95 15.57 -15.84 -2.09
CA PHE A 95 15.89 -17.19 -1.71
C PHE A 95 17.04 -17.74 -2.56
N ASP A 96 17.89 -18.52 -1.96
CA ASP A 96 18.95 -19.27 -2.63
C ASP A 96 18.42 -20.55 -3.32
N ALA A 97 19.31 -21.30 -3.96
CA ALA A 97 18.98 -22.56 -4.63
C ALA A 97 18.44 -23.64 -3.65
N ASN A 98 18.72 -23.52 -2.36
CA ASN A 98 18.25 -24.44 -1.32
C ASN A 98 16.89 -24.02 -0.73
N GLY A 99 16.37 -22.87 -1.16
CA GLY A 99 15.12 -22.30 -0.65
C GLY A 99 15.24 -21.59 0.69
N ALA A 100 16.47 -21.24 1.09
CA ALA A 100 16.76 -20.43 2.25
C ALA A 100 16.90 -18.95 1.87
N VAL A 101 16.54 -18.04 2.80
CA VAL A 101 16.66 -16.60 2.60
C VAL A 101 18.13 -16.21 2.42
N SER A 102 18.47 -15.66 1.27
CA SER A 102 19.81 -15.14 0.95
C SER A 102 19.98 -13.70 1.41
N HIS A 103 19.01 -12.83 1.09
CA HIS A 103 18.96 -11.44 1.55
C HIS A 103 17.54 -10.89 1.51
N ILE A 104 17.35 -9.76 2.19
CA ILE A 104 16.07 -9.09 2.36
C ILE A 104 16.29 -7.62 2.07
N GLU A 105 15.42 -7.00 1.27
CA GLU A 105 15.48 -5.57 0.95
C GLU A 105 14.08 -4.94 0.92
N GLY A 106 14.03 -3.62 1.04
CA GLY A 106 12.80 -2.84 0.95
C GLY A 106 12.64 -1.82 2.08
N ASN A 107 11.82 -0.80 1.83
CA ASN A 107 11.58 0.28 2.79
C ASN A 107 10.82 -0.17 4.05
N ALA A 108 10.18 -1.34 4.03
CA ALA A 108 9.51 -1.91 5.19
C ALA A 108 10.48 -2.18 6.35
N LEU A 109 11.77 -2.46 6.07
CA LEU A 109 12.79 -2.66 7.10
C LEU A 109 13.09 -1.36 7.86
N ASP A 110 13.23 -0.25 7.17
CA ASP A 110 13.52 1.04 7.78
C ASP A 110 12.31 1.53 8.58
N TYR A 111 11.12 1.39 8.02
CA TYR A 111 9.87 1.69 8.70
C TYR A 111 9.70 0.85 9.99
N ALA A 112 10.00 -0.44 9.93
CA ALA A 112 9.91 -1.31 11.10
C ALA A 112 10.87 -0.89 12.22
N ARG A 113 12.09 -0.49 11.87
CA ARG A 113 13.08 0.04 12.85
C ARG A 113 12.59 1.33 13.50
N GLU A 114 12.06 2.26 12.71
CA GLU A 114 11.51 3.53 13.22
C GLU A 114 10.32 3.30 14.15
N GLN A 115 9.41 2.41 13.81
CA GLN A 115 8.24 2.07 14.62
C GLN A 115 8.64 1.51 15.99
N ILE A 116 9.60 0.60 16.04
CA ILE A 116 10.06 0.00 17.30
C ILE A 116 10.82 1.04 18.13
N ALA A 117 11.66 1.87 17.51
CA ALA A 117 12.34 2.94 18.22
C ALA A 117 11.35 3.95 18.84
N ALA A 118 10.29 4.33 18.10
CA ALA A 118 9.24 5.21 18.61
C ALA A 118 8.46 4.59 19.77
N SER A 119 8.11 3.30 19.67
CA SER A 119 7.39 2.60 20.75
C SER A 119 8.20 2.50 22.06
N GLN A 120 9.52 2.33 21.97
CA GLN A 120 10.41 2.29 23.12
C GLN A 120 10.57 3.67 23.80
N GLN A 121 10.48 4.77 23.04
CA GLN A 121 10.51 6.12 23.60
C GLN A 121 9.23 6.49 24.34
N THR A 122 8.08 5.96 23.91
CA THR A 122 6.78 6.25 24.53
C THR A 122 6.56 5.44 25.82
N ALA A 123 7.29 4.33 26.00
CA ALA A 123 7.18 3.45 27.17
C ALA A 123 8.05 3.91 28.38
N LYS A 124 8.76 5.03 28.30
CA LYS A 124 9.63 5.61 29.34
C LYS A 124 9.01 6.86 29.96
#